data_33c39b1a3053065dc023e1d11a5e5e65
#
_entry.id   33c39b1a3053065dc023e1d11a5e5e65
#
_cell.length_a   1.000
_cell.length_b   1.000
_cell.length_c   1.000
_cell.angle_alpha   90.00
_cell.angle_beta   90.00
_cell.angle_gamma   90.00
#
_symmetry.space_group_name_H-M   'P 1'
#
loop_
_entity.id
_entity.type
_entity.pdbx_description
1 polymer ?
#
loop_
_entity_poly.entity_id
_entity_poly.type
_entity_poly.pdbx_seq_one_letter_code
_entity_poly.pdbx_strand_id
1 'polypeptide(L)'
;MTDISIPFGWNAYQSCQAQTCTNSYIQESGVSFWRDSNVIISLFFYVTVAGAYNISLVSDEIQREAEIQVSIPSLSFNYYAKFNQNSLNLSLGSIKIENPGYIKVDFQGTKSMINRKYGNYPKLKALVLSNVQNRNAIKFVQQSFSSHFGRRGPSVHLNYNLESKSNIQHFINHVAVPKYWDAVGTYAMAIGFDYGYFGMQVNSQHERRILFSVWSPQKTDDPSSILPENQVILVSKGKDTVINSFGNEGSGGQSYLVYPWVAGVGYQFRLDGYPGQDGYSYFTAYFRDPMKSERYTLIASWKRPKTQSYLTGLYSFLENFDPETGNISRKAYFNNQEAFDNRRKRVKVLSASFSYDDTANKQQRLDYDGGVDNKNGYYLRNCGFFDKTQVKRGNVFSKN
;
A
#
# COMPACT_ATOMS: atom_id res chain seq x y z
N MET A 1 17.77 23.38 -19.24
CA MET A 1 17.96 22.00 -18.77
C MET A 1 18.13 22.06 -17.27
N THR A 2 17.50 21.18 -16.53
CA THR A 2 17.52 21.16 -15.07
C THR A 2 18.04 19.83 -14.56
N ASP A 3 18.68 19.86 -13.39
CA ASP A 3 19.03 18.65 -12.66
C ASP A 3 17.90 18.23 -11.75
N ILE A 4 17.61 16.93 -11.71
CA ILE A 4 16.59 16.33 -10.87
C ILE A 4 17.27 15.37 -9.91
N SER A 5 17.17 15.66 -8.62
CA SER A 5 17.70 14.84 -7.54
C SER A 5 16.62 13.91 -7.00
N ILE A 6 16.84 12.60 -7.09
CA ILE A 6 15.95 11.55 -6.62
C ILE A 6 16.52 10.99 -5.33
N PRO A 7 15.90 11.28 -4.16
CA PRO A 7 16.43 10.86 -2.87
C PRO A 7 16.25 9.36 -2.63
N PHE A 8 17.28 8.70 -2.12
CA PHE A 8 17.22 7.26 -1.79
C PHE A 8 16.20 6.99 -0.69
N GLY A 9 16.13 7.80 0.35
CA GLY A 9 15.27 7.56 1.50
C GLY A 9 13.79 7.44 1.17
N TRP A 10 13.33 8.08 0.09
CA TRP A 10 11.94 8.05 -0.37
C TRP A 10 11.67 7.05 -1.49
N ASN A 11 12.70 6.66 -2.27
CA ASN A 11 12.51 5.97 -3.54
C ASN A 11 13.29 4.66 -3.65
N ALA A 12 14.05 4.28 -2.62
CA ALA A 12 14.82 3.06 -2.65
C ALA A 12 14.24 1.98 -1.72
N TYR A 13 14.49 0.73 -2.10
CA TYR A 13 14.14 -0.48 -1.36
C TYR A 13 15.33 -1.42 -1.35
N GLN A 14 15.43 -2.22 -0.31
CA GLN A 14 16.48 -3.23 -0.22
C GLN A 14 15.92 -4.63 -0.45
N SER A 15 16.72 -5.48 -1.09
CA SER A 15 16.45 -6.90 -1.24
C SER A 15 17.68 -7.70 -0.79
N CYS A 16 17.44 -8.83 -0.15
CA CYS A 16 18.47 -9.73 0.33
C CYS A 16 18.34 -11.07 -0.37
N GLN A 17 19.43 -11.76 -0.62
CA GLN A 17 19.41 -13.13 -1.17
C GLN A 17 18.73 -14.11 -0.18
N ALA A 18 18.84 -13.88 1.14
CA ALA A 18 18.00 -14.51 2.14
C ALA A 18 16.61 -13.84 2.17
N GLN A 19 15.56 -14.60 2.46
CA GLN A 19 14.15 -14.14 2.35
C GLN A 19 13.81 -12.87 3.15
N THR A 20 14.58 -12.53 4.18
CA THR A 20 14.40 -11.33 5.01
C THR A 20 15.73 -10.63 5.25
N CYS A 21 15.77 -9.32 5.02
CA CYS A 21 16.90 -8.49 5.44
C CYS A 21 16.86 -8.31 6.96
N THR A 22 17.96 -8.62 7.63
CA THR A 22 18.06 -8.47 9.09
C THR A 22 18.27 -7.02 9.54
N ASN A 23 18.78 -6.16 8.66
CA ASN A 23 19.05 -4.75 8.93
C ASN A 23 18.49 -3.88 7.80
N SER A 24 17.89 -2.73 8.13
CA SER A 24 17.56 -1.72 7.15
C SER A 24 18.72 -0.74 6.98
N TYR A 25 19.21 -0.60 5.74
CA TYR A 25 20.24 0.37 5.36
C TYR A 25 19.65 1.65 4.80
N ILE A 26 18.34 1.68 4.54
CA ILE A 26 17.62 2.83 3.99
C ILE A 26 16.98 3.60 5.14
N GLN A 27 17.35 4.87 5.23
CA GLN A 27 16.81 5.83 6.18
C GLN A 27 16.25 7.03 5.41
N GLU A 28 15.52 7.90 6.06
CA GLU A 28 14.98 9.10 5.42
C GLU A 28 16.07 9.97 4.77
N SER A 29 17.26 10.04 5.37
CA SER A 29 18.43 10.75 4.83
C SER A 29 19.14 10.06 3.66
N GLY A 30 18.74 8.82 3.30
CA GLY A 30 19.36 8.00 2.26
C GLY A 30 19.87 6.65 2.75
N VAL A 31 20.82 6.06 2.03
CA VAL A 31 21.47 4.80 2.41
C VAL A 31 22.61 5.06 3.37
N SER A 32 22.64 4.39 4.51
CA SER A 32 23.69 4.52 5.51
C SER A 32 23.98 3.20 6.24
N PHE A 33 25.19 3.09 6.79
CA PHE A 33 25.68 1.90 7.50
C PHE A 33 25.64 0.61 6.67
N TRP A 34 25.61 0.72 5.35
CA TRP A 34 25.56 -0.42 4.44
C TRP A 34 26.83 -1.27 4.56
N ARG A 35 26.68 -2.54 4.95
CA ARG A 35 27.79 -3.46 5.32
C ARG A 35 27.81 -4.75 4.54
N ASP A 36 26.66 -5.18 4.00
CA ASP A 36 26.49 -6.48 3.36
C ASP A 36 26.44 -6.35 1.85
N SER A 37 27.39 -6.98 1.15
CA SER A 37 27.47 -7.06 -0.30
C SER A 37 26.34 -7.88 -0.95
N ASN A 38 25.69 -8.75 -0.19
CA ASN A 38 24.55 -9.54 -0.66
C ASN A 38 23.24 -8.73 -0.67
N VAL A 39 23.25 -7.52 -0.09
CA VAL A 39 22.10 -6.63 -0.12
C VAL A 39 22.16 -5.74 -1.36
N ILE A 40 21.11 -5.81 -2.15
CA ILE A 40 20.91 -4.92 -3.30
C ILE A 40 19.99 -3.78 -2.86
N ILE A 41 20.43 -2.55 -3.08
CA ILE A 41 19.61 -1.34 -2.93
C ILE A 41 19.04 -1.00 -4.30
N SER A 42 17.72 -0.99 -4.45
CA SER A 42 17.04 -0.69 -5.71
C SER A 42 16.33 0.66 -5.60
N LEU A 43 16.71 1.64 -6.43
CA LEU A 43 16.06 2.95 -6.55
C LEU A 43 15.09 2.94 -7.72
N PHE A 44 13.90 3.55 -7.54
CA PHE A 44 12.87 3.57 -8.56
C PHE A 44 12.40 5.01 -8.86
N PHE A 45 12.19 5.29 -10.14
CA PHE A 45 11.54 6.51 -10.62
C PHE A 45 10.84 6.23 -11.95
N TYR A 46 9.88 7.08 -12.32
CA TYR A 46 9.15 6.95 -13.58
C TYR A 46 9.58 8.04 -14.55
N VAL A 47 9.87 7.67 -15.79
CA VAL A 47 10.19 8.59 -16.88
C VAL A 47 8.98 8.74 -17.79
N THR A 48 8.51 9.97 -18.02
CA THR A 48 7.35 10.24 -18.87
C THR A 48 7.72 10.56 -20.32
N VAL A 49 8.99 10.86 -20.59
CA VAL A 49 9.48 11.28 -21.92
C VAL A 49 10.77 10.52 -22.23
N ALA A 50 10.81 9.86 -23.38
CA ALA A 50 12.00 9.22 -23.90
C ALA A 50 13.13 10.26 -24.14
N GLY A 51 14.38 9.87 -23.92
CA GLY A 51 15.50 10.80 -24.08
C GLY A 51 16.83 10.24 -23.58
N ALA A 52 17.88 11.05 -23.75
CA ALA A 52 19.18 10.80 -23.17
C ALA A 52 19.36 11.62 -21.89
N TYR A 53 19.78 10.98 -20.83
CA TYR A 53 19.96 11.56 -19.51
C TYR A 53 21.37 11.27 -18.99
N ASN A 54 22.04 12.27 -18.43
CA ASN A 54 23.27 12.03 -17.69
C ASN A 54 22.90 11.65 -16.25
N ILE A 55 23.59 10.68 -15.69
CA ILE A 55 23.36 10.21 -14.33
C ILE A 55 24.60 10.39 -13.46
N SER A 56 24.38 10.82 -12.23
CA SER A 56 25.41 10.93 -11.20
C SER A 56 24.87 10.54 -9.82
N LEU A 57 25.77 10.15 -8.93
CA LEU A 57 25.48 9.82 -7.54
C LEU A 57 25.96 10.92 -6.60
N VAL A 58 25.09 11.32 -5.68
CA VAL A 58 25.46 12.17 -4.55
C VAL A 58 25.63 11.29 -3.32
N SER A 59 26.81 11.41 -2.70
CA SER A 59 27.14 10.69 -1.45
C SER A 59 27.63 11.66 -0.36
N ASP A 60 27.68 11.19 0.88
CA ASP A 60 28.46 11.86 1.93
C ASP A 60 29.94 11.56 1.80
N GLU A 61 30.77 12.30 2.56
CA GLU A 61 32.19 12.04 2.69
C GLU A 61 32.44 10.57 3.01
N ILE A 62 33.38 10.00 2.28
CA ILE A 62 33.83 8.62 2.45
C ILE A 62 35.21 8.64 3.06
N GLN A 63 35.36 8.02 4.21
CA GLN A 63 36.66 7.98 4.91
C GLN A 63 37.66 7.00 4.27
N ARG A 64 37.19 6.10 3.39
CA ARG A 64 38.00 5.06 2.73
C ARG A 64 37.46 4.71 1.36
N GLU A 65 38.30 4.09 0.54
CA GLU A 65 37.91 3.63 -0.80
C GLU A 65 36.86 2.51 -0.71
N ALA A 66 35.85 2.60 -1.57
CA ALA A 66 34.82 1.60 -1.78
C ALA A 66 34.43 1.53 -3.25
N GLU A 67 33.92 0.38 -3.67
CA GLU A 67 33.41 0.21 -5.03
C GLU A 67 32.02 -0.44 -4.94
N ILE A 68 31.09 0.11 -5.71
CA ILE A 68 29.77 -0.47 -5.89
C ILE A 68 29.49 -0.68 -7.37
N GLN A 69 28.79 -1.74 -7.70
CA GLN A 69 28.20 -1.95 -9.00
C GLN A 69 26.89 -1.18 -9.08
N VAL A 70 26.70 -0.41 -10.14
CA VAL A 70 25.44 0.27 -10.49
C VAL A 70 24.92 -0.34 -11.76
N SER A 71 23.71 -0.88 -11.75
CA SER A 71 23.12 -1.49 -12.94
C SER A 71 21.69 -1.02 -13.19
N ILE A 72 21.33 -0.90 -14.47
CA ILE A 72 19.96 -0.65 -14.93
C ILE A 72 19.62 -1.77 -15.91
N PRO A 73 19.03 -2.87 -15.41
CA PRO A 73 18.82 -4.08 -16.21
C PRO A 73 18.01 -3.84 -17.49
N SER A 74 16.98 -2.99 -17.43
CA SER A 74 16.12 -2.64 -18.58
C SER A 74 16.87 -1.90 -19.71
N LEU A 75 18.05 -1.34 -19.42
CA LEU A 75 18.86 -0.58 -20.38
C LEU A 75 20.21 -1.26 -20.69
N SER A 76 20.44 -2.46 -20.16
CA SER A 76 21.74 -3.16 -20.23
C SER A 76 22.91 -2.30 -19.75
N PHE A 77 22.65 -1.34 -18.85
CA PHE A 77 23.66 -0.45 -18.30
C PHE A 77 24.32 -1.11 -17.09
N ASN A 78 25.65 -1.04 -17.03
CA ASN A 78 26.44 -1.54 -15.92
C ASN A 78 27.68 -0.66 -15.71
N TYR A 79 27.93 -0.21 -14.50
CA TYR A 79 29.02 0.68 -14.14
C TYR A 79 29.60 0.33 -12.76
N TYR A 80 30.93 0.32 -12.64
CA TYR A 80 31.61 0.12 -11.36
C TYR A 80 32.05 1.48 -10.81
N ALA A 81 31.30 1.99 -9.85
CA ALA A 81 31.49 3.28 -9.22
C ALA A 81 32.54 3.17 -8.09
N LYS A 82 33.68 3.84 -8.27
CA LYS A 82 34.75 3.90 -7.29
C LYS A 82 34.65 5.18 -6.49
N PHE A 83 34.60 5.04 -5.18
CA PHE A 83 34.50 6.14 -4.25
C PHE A 83 35.82 6.31 -3.47
N ASN A 84 36.23 7.55 -3.28
CA ASN A 84 37.33 7.98 -2.44
C ASN A 84 36.90 9.21 -1.61
N GLN A 85 37.79 9.78 -0.83
CA GLN A 85 37.50 10.91 0.07
C GLN A 85 36.89 12.14 -0.63
N ASN A 86 37.10 12.31 -1.93
CA ASN A 86 36.61 13.45 -2.72
C ASN A 86 35.36 13.13 -3.56
N SER A 87 34.79 11.91 -3.45
CA SER A 87 33.70 11.45 -4.31
C SER A 87 32.31 11.85 -3.78
N LEU A 88 32.10 13.15 -3.55
CA LEU A 88 30.79 13.68 -3.09
C LEU A 88 29.74 13.68 -4.20
N ASN A 89 30.18 13.82 -5.46
CA ASN A 89 29.34 13.80 -6.64
C ASN A 89 30.04 13.03 -7.76
N LEU A 90 29.57 11.80 -8.02
CA LEU A 90 30.23 10.88 -8.94
C LEU A 90 29.40 10.72 -10.21
N SER A 91 29.96 11.14 -11.37
CA SER A 91 29.33 10.87 -12.66
C SER A 91 29.40 9.39 -13.03
N LEU A 92 28.26 8.85 -13.46
CA LEU A 92 28.12 7.46 -13.94
C LEU A 92 28.04 7.40 -15.48
N GLY A 93 27.94 8.54 -16.17
CA GLY A 93 27.81 8.63 -17.63
C GLY A 93 26.38 8.93 -18.08
N SER A 94 26.03 8.50 -19.29
CA SER A 94 24.75 8.78 -19.93
C SER A 94 23.96 7.50 -20.16
N ILE A 95 22.65 7.59 -20.02
CA ILE A 95 21.69 6.53 -20.35
C ILE A 95 20.70 7.02 -21.41
N LYS A 96 20.28 6.13 -22.31
CA LYS A 96 19.21 6.40 -23.27
C LYS A 96 17.98 5.61 -22.88
N ILE A 97 16.88 6.30 -22.61
CA ILE A 97 15.58 5.71 -22.30
C ILE A 97 14.70 5.86 -23.54
N GLU A 98 14.33 4.75 -24.16
CA GLU A 98 13.58 4.75 -25.41
C GLU A 98 12.07 4.84 -25.22
N ASN A 99 11.56 4.29 -24.11
CA ASN A 99 10.13 4.27 -23.81
C ASN A 99 9.86 4.85 -22.42
N PRO A 100 8.77 5.61 -22.25
CA PRO A 100 8.27 5.98 -20.91
C PRO A 100 7.99 4.75 -20.06
N GLY A 101 8.29 4.85 -18.76
CA GLY A 101 8.08 3.74 -17.84
C GLY A 101 8.87 3.88 -16.55
N TYR A 102 8.73 2.90 -15.66
CA TYR A 102 9.55 2.82 -14.47
C TYR A 102 10.97 2.36 -14.79
N ILE A 103 11.91 3.08 -14.21
CA ILE A 103 13.33 2.72 -14.24
C ILE A 103 13.73 2.22 -12.87
N LYS A 104 14.32 1.04 -12.82
CA LYS A 104 14.94 0.44 -11.64
C LYS A 104 16.44 0.56 -11.77
N VAL A 105 17.09 1.15 -10.78
CA VAL A 105 18.54 1.23 -10.67
C VAL A 105 18.97 0.43 -9.46
N ASP A 106 19.80 -0.60 -9.68
CA ASP A 106 20.31 -1.48 -8.63
C ASP A 106 21.73 -1.07 -8.25
N PHE A 107 21.99 -1.05 -6.95
CA PHE A 107 23.29 -0.76 -6.34
C PHE A 107 23.70 -1.94 -5.50
N GLN A 108 24.88 -2.50 -5.76
CA GLN A 108 25.44 -3.63 -5.02
C GLN A 108 26.88 -3.36 -4.63
N GLY A 109 27.24 -3.62 -3.39
CA GLY A 109 28.60 -3.52 -2.91
C GLY A 109 29.51 -4.59 -3.54
N THR A 110 30.68 -4.20 -4.09
CA THR A 110 31.64 -5.13 -4.72
C THR A 110 32.95 -5.20 -3.97
N LYS A 111 33.52 -4.03 -3.61
CA LYS A 111 34.76 -3.95 -2.85
C LYS A 111 34.65 -2.95 -1.72
N SER A 112 35.10 -3.30 -0.55
CA SER A 112 35.13 -2.40 0.61
C SER A 112 36.39 -2.61 1.43
N MET A 113 36.89 -1.53 2.03
CA MET A 113 37.82 -1.63 3.15
C MET A 113 37.01 -1.62 4.45
N ILE A 114 37.11 -2.69 5.22
CA ILE A 114 36.29 -2.92 6.42
C ILE A 114 36.44 -1.77 7.42
N ASN A 115 35.35 -1.04 7.64
CA ASN A 115 35.25 -0.07 8.72
C ASN A 115 33.99 -0.34 9.56
N ARG A 116 34.18 -0.95 10.74
CA ARG A 116 33.08 -1.33 11.63
C ARG A 116 32.25 -0.15 12.16
N LYS A 117 32.78 1.08 12.11
CA LYS A 117 32.10 2.27 12.66
C LYS A 117 31.10 2.92 11.68
N TYR A 118 31.42 2.94 10.37
CA TYR A 118 30.65 3.74 9.38
C TYR A 118 29.99 2.93 8.26
N GLY A 119 30.06 1.61 8.29
CA GLY A 119 29.66 0.72 7.20
C GLY A 119 30.83 0.44 6.23
N ASN A 120 30.56 -0.39 5.23
CA ASN A 120 31.57 -0.84 4.27
C ASN A 120 31.46 -0.12 2.92
N TYR A 121 30.28 0.46 2.63
CA TYR A 121 29.94 1.07 1.37
C TYR A 121 29.52 2.55 1.57
N PRO A 122 29.49 3.36 0.49
CA PRO A 122 29.20 4.78 0.60
C PRO A 122 27.78 5.04 1.14
N LYS A 123 27.64 6.16 1.83
CA LYS A 123 26.34 6.72 2.14
C LYS A 123 25.78 7.38 0.88
N LEU A 124 24.70 6.85 0.33
CA LEU A 124 24.09 7.38 -0.87
C LEU A 124 22.89 8.28 -0.50
N LYS A 125 22.91 9.52 -0.95
CA LYS A 125 21.85 10.52 -0.72
C LYS A 125 20.83 10.54 -1.85
N ALA A 126 21.33 10.71 -3.08
CA ALA A 126 20.46 10.85 -4.24
C ALA A 126 21.13 10.33 -5.52
N LEU A 127 20.29 9.88 -6.46
CA LEU A 127 20.62 9.78 -7.85
C LEU A 127 20.21 11.08 -8.54
N VAL A 128 21.09 11.69 -9.31
CA VAL A 128 20.81 12.92 -10.05
C VAL A 128 20.71 12.61 -11.54
N LEU A 129 19.62 13.04 -12.16
CA LEU A 129 19.48 13.06 -13.61
C LEU A 129 19.67 14.49 -14.09
N SER A 130 20.67 14.68 -14.97
CA SER A 130 20.94 15.95 -15.65
C SER A 130 20.48 15.88 -17.11
N ASN A 131 20.45 17.03 -17.77
CA ASN A 131 19.95 17.18 -19.13
C ASN A 131 18.43 16.95 -19.27
N VAL A 132 17.67 17.18 -18.19
CA VAL A 132 16.21 17.05 -18.20
C VAL A 132 15.58 18.31 -18.78
N GLN A 133 14.85 18.16 -19.89
CA GLN A 133 14.21 19.29 -20.58
C GLN A 133 13.02 19.85 -19.79
N ASN A 134 12.28 18.99 -19.12
CA ASN A 134 11.11 19.35 -18.34
C ASN A 134 11.13 18.61 -16.99
N ARG A 135 11.05 19.37 -15.90
CA ARG A 135 11.03 18.80 -14.53
C ARG A 135 9.93 17.78 -14.31
N ASN A 136 8.80 17.92 -15.02
CA ASN A 136 7.68 16.98 -14.95
C ASN A 136 7.94 15.67 -15.73
N ALA A 137 9.04 15.57 -16.48
CA ALA A 137 9.41 14.35 -17.20
C ALA A 137 9.77 13.19 -16.27
N ILE A 138 10.15 13.48 -15.03
CA ILE A 138 10.55 12.47 -14.04
C ILE A 138 9.55 12.51 -12.87
N LYS A 139 8.96 11.36 -12.53
CA LYS A 139 8.07 11.20 -11.37
C LYS A 139 8.69 10.26 -10.35
N PHE A 140 8.65 10.67 -9.11
CA PHE A 140 9.19 9.94 -7.95
C PHE A 140 8.59 10.52 -6.68
N VAL A 141 8.75 9.85 -5.53
CA VAL A 141 8.30 10.36 -4.23
C VAL A 141 9.18 11.53 -3.81
N GLN A 142 8.60 12.73 -3.79
CA GLN A 142 9.29 13.98 -3.47
C GLN A 142 9.43 14.19 -1.98
N GLN A 143 10.49 14.87 -1.54
CA GLN A 143 10.73 15.20 -0.13
C GLN A 143 9.63 16.07 0.52
N SER A 144 8.86 16.80 -0.27
CA SER A 144 7.70 17.56 0.20
C SER A 144 6.46 16.70 0.49
N PHE A 145 6.51 15.43 0.12
CA PHE A 145 5.47 14.44 0.41
C PHE A 145 5.86 13.60 1.64
N SER A 146 4.92 12.86 2.22
CA SER A 146 5.25 11.90 3.29
C SER A 146 6.04 10.71 2.73
N SER A 147 7.24 10.46 3.26
CA SER A 147 8.04 9.29 2.90
C SER A 147 7.30 7.99 3.21
N HIS A 148 6.60 7.93 4.34
CA HIS A 148 5.81 6.79 4.76
C HIS A 148 4.75 6.42 3.71
N PHE A 149 3.88 7.37 3.33
CA PHE A 149 2.83 7.10 2.33
C PHE A 149 3.38 6.87 0.92
N GLY A 150 4.39 7.63 0.50
CA GLY A 150 5.03 7.44 -0.80
C GLY A 150 5.70 6.07 -0.94
N ARG A 151 6.38 5.61 0.11
CA ARG A 151 7.02 4.28 0.14
C ARG A 151 6.00 3.15 0.21
N ARG A 152 4.88 3.32 0.93
CA ARG A 152 3.77 2.34 0.90
C ARG A 152 3.25 2.12 -0.53
N GLY A 153 3.27 3.15 -1.35
CA GLY A 153 2.64 3.15 -2.67
C GLY A 153 1.15 3.50 -2.61
N PRO A 154 0.47 3.54 -3.76
CA PRO A 154 -0.91 3.98 -3.85
C PRO A 154 -1.89 3.01 -3.17
N SER A 155 -2.87 3.55 -2.43
CA SER A 155 -4.10 2.84 -2.11
C SER A 155 -5.11 3.06 -3.24
N VAL A 156 -5.80 2.00 -3.65
CA VAL A 156 -6.75 2.00 -4.78
C VAL A 156 -8.09 1.42 -4.37
N HIS A 157 -9.18 2.00 -4.88
CA HIS A 157 -10.51 1.77 -4.36
C HIS A 157 -11.55 1.45 -5.44
N LEU A 158 -12.58 0.71 -5.03
CA LEU A 158 -13.83 0.46 -5.76
C LEU A 158 -14.98 1.03 -4.95
N ASN A 159 -15.61 2.10 -5.41
CA ASN A 159 -16.79 2.69 -4.76
C ASN A 159 -18.04 2.11 -5.43
N TYR A 160 -18.88 1.41 -4.69
CA TYR A 160 -20.00 0.67 -5.23
C TYR A 160 -21.21 1.56 -5.52
N ASN A 161 -21.74 1.47 -6.74
CA ASN A 161 -22.93 2.18 -7.17
C ASN A 161 -24.16 1.25 -7.06
N LEU A 162 -25.07 1.59 -6.18
CA LEU A 162 -26.30 0.83 -5.96
C LEU A 162 -27.45 1.36 -6.84
N GLU A 163 -28.42 0.49 -7.18
CA GLU A 163 -29.59 0.86 -7.98
C GLU A 163 -30.52 1.87 -7.31
N SER A 164 -30.46 1.98 -5.99
CA SER A 164 -31.28 2.90 -5.21
C SER A 164 -30.59 3.35 -3.93
N LYS A 165 -30.98 4.53 -3.43
CA LYS A 165 -30.58 5.04 -2.10
C LYS A 165 -31.44 4.42 -0.98
N SER A 166 -31.44 3.10 -0.89
CA SER A 166 -32.17 2.37 0.16
C SER A 166 -31.38 2.36 1.46
N ASN A 167 -32.08 2.09 2.58
CA ASN A 167 -31.47 1.86 3.88
C ASN A 167 -30.76 0.49 3.91
N ILE A 168 -29.54 0.44 3.42
CA ILE A 168 -28.76 -0.80 3.33
C ILE A 168 -28.39 -1.28 4.73
N GLN A 169 -28.96 -2.41 5.13
CA GLN A 169 -28.71 -3.01 6.43
C GLN A 169 -27.64 -4.10 6.37
N HIS A 170 -27.56 -4.84 5.24
CA HIS A 170 -26.59 -5.93 5.07
C HIS A 170 -25.84 -5.75 3.76
N PHE A 171 -24.52 -5.90 3.82
CA PHE A 171 -23.68 -5.94 2.65
C PHE A 171 -22.71 -7.12 2.73
N ILE A 172 -22.61 -7.86 1.61
CA ILE A 172 -21.73 -9.02 1.48
C ILE A 172 -20.77 -8.76 0.33
N ASN A 173 -19.52 -9.14 0.53
CA ASN A 173 -18.49 -9.11 -0.50
C ASN A 173 -17.60 -10.35 -0.40
N HIS A 174 -17.19 -10.90 -1.54
CA HIS A 174 -16.23 -11.98 -1.61
C HIS A 174 -14.88 -11.42 -2.04
N VAL A 175 -13.82 -11.75 -1.31
CA VAL A 175 -12.46 -11.27 -1.59
C VAL A 175 -11.51 -12.45 -1.75
N ALA A 176 -10.69 -12.40 -2.79
CA ALA A 176 -9.62 -13.34 -3.03
C ALA A 176 -8.32 -12.60 -3.37
N VAL A 177 -7.26 -12.90 -2.64
CA VAL A 177 -5.90 -12.51 -3.02
C VAL A 177 -5.31 -13.65 -3.84
N PRO A 178 -4.89 -13.46 -5.10
CA PRO A 178 -4.32 -14.54 -5.91
C PRO A 178 -3.05 -15.11 -5.28
N LYS A 179 -2.68 -16.33 -5.66
CA LYS A 179 -1.39 -16.93 -5.25
C LYS A 179 -0.24 -16.03 -5.70
N TYR A 180 0.75 -15.85 -4.83
CA TYR A 180 1.95 -15.02 -5.04
C TYR A 180 1.70 -13.49 -5.05
N TRP A 181 0.50 -13.02 -4.68
CA TRP A 181 0.17 -11.60 -4.57
C TRP A 181 -0.11 -11.16 -3.12
N ASP A 182 0.16 -12.03 -2.18
CA ASP A 182 -0.10 -11.89 -0.75
C ASP A 182 1.15 -11.42 0.03
N ALA A 183 1.84 -10.42 -0.49
CA ALA A 183 3.01 -9.82 0.16
C ALA A 183 2.67 -9.29 1.56
N VAL A 184 3.64 -9.34 2.47
CA VAL A 184 3.55 -8.69 3.79
C VAL A 184 3.22 -7.21 3.61
N GLY A 185 2.37 -6.67 4.46
CA GLY A 185 1.83 -5.31 4.36
C GLY A 185 0.55 -5.20 3.52
N THR A 186 0.09 -6.28 2.87
CA THR A 186 -1.16 -6.25 2.09
C THR A 186 -2.37 -6.13 2.99
N TYR A 187 -3.24 -5.16 2.69
CA TYR A 187 -4.60 -5.08 3.19
C TYR A 187 -5.59 -5.11 2.02
N ALA A 188 -6.29 -6.23 1.88
CA ALA A 188 -7.43 -6.37 0.97
C ALA A 188 -8.70 -6.12 1.80
N MET A 189 -9.16 -4.88 1.80
CA MET A 189 -10.34 -4.44 2.54
C MET A 189 -11.58 -4.78 1.74
N ALA A 190 -12.38 -5.71 2.27
CA ALA A 190 -13.58 -6.23 1.63
C ALA A 190 -14.73 -5.22 1.63
N ILE A 191 -15.01 -4.60 2.78
CA ILE A 191 -16.13 -3.71 2.99
C ILE A 191 -15.68 -2.49 3.79
N GLY A 192 -15.55 -1.36 3.11
CA GLY A 192 -15.48 -0.05 3.71
C GLY A 192 -16.85 0.61 3.71
N PHE A 193 -17.09 1.47 4.66
CA PHE A 193 -18.30 2.26 4.79
C PHE A 193 -17.95 3.58 5.51
N ASP A 194 -18.88 4.54 5.55
CA ASP A 194 -18.58 5.89 6.09
C ASP A 194 -18.02 5.89 7.52
N TYR A 195 -18.20 4.81 8.27
CA TYR A 195 -17.84 4.75 9.69
C TYR A 195 -16.80 3.69 10.05
N GLY A 196 -16.24 2.98 9.08
CA GLY A 196 -15.26 1.94 9.37
C GLY A 196 -14.87 1.08 8.16
N TYR A 197 -14.14 0.01 8.46
CA TYR A 197 -13.58 -0.87 7.44
C TYR A 197 -13.42 -2.31 7.95
N PHE A 198 -13.61 -3.27 7.04
CA PHE A 198 -13.57 -4.70 7.32
C PHE A 198 -12.90 -5.47 6.18
N GLY A 199 -11.89 -6.29 6.48
CA GLY A 199 -11.17 -7.04 5.47
C GLY A 199 -10.10 -7.97 6.02
N MET A 200 -9.12 -8.33 5.17
CA MET A 200 -8.05 -9.26 5.52
C MET A 200 -6.66 -8.70 5.24
N GLN A 201 -5.73 -8.98 6.15
CA GLN A 201 -4.37 -8.46 6.14
C GLN A 201 -3.31 -9.58 6.13
N VAL A 202 -2.13 -9.26 5.58
CA VAL A 202 -0.88 -10.02 5.75
C VAL A 202 0.03 -9.21 6.66
N ASN A 203 0.09 -9.54 7.94
CA ASN A 203 0.80 -8.76 8.95
C ASN A 203 2.28 -9.15 9.08
N SER A 204 2.59 -10.41 8.77
CA SER A 204 3.96 -10.93 8.68
C SER A 204 3.99 -12.18 7.80
N GLN A 205 5.15 -12.81 7.67
CA GLN A 205 5.24 -14.13 7.01
C GLN A 205 4.48 -15.24 7.75
N HIS A 206 4.19 -15.03 9.04
CA HIS A 206 3.57 -16.03 9.92
C HIS A 206 2.22 -15.60 10.48
N GLU A 207 1.80 -14.35 10.25
CA GLU A 207 0.55 -13.82 10.80
C GLU A 207 -0.30 -13.16 9.72
N ARG A 208 -1.57 -13.57 9.70
CA ARG A 208 -2.64 -12.99 8.87
C ARG A 208 -3.85 -12.70 9.74
N ARG A 209 -4.56 -11.63 9.43
CA ARG A 209 -5.70 -11.18 10.22
C ARG A 209 -6.95 -10.97 9.37
N ILE A 210 -8.09 -11.23 9.99
CA ILE A 210 -9.38 -10.68 9.60
C ILE A 210 -9.64 -9.52 10.55
N LEU A 211 -9.71 -8.30 10.02
CA LEU A 211 -9.70 -7.06 10.80
C LEU A 211 -10.94 -6.23 10.53
N PHE A 212 -11.60 -5.78 11.60
CA PHE A 212 -12.76 -4.90 11.58
C PHE A 212 -12.55 -3.72 12.52
N SER A 213 -12.73 -2.50 12.02
CA SER A 213 -12.59 -1.25 12.79
C SER A 213 -13.76 -0.32 12.55
N VAL A 214 -14.10 0.44 13.60
CA VAL A 214 -15.15 1.48 13.55
C VAL A 214 -14.55 2.78 14.10
N TRP A 215 -14.59 3.86 13.31
CA TRP A 215 -14.08 5.17 13.71
C TRP A 215 -14.96 5.83 14.77
N SER A 216 -14.31 6.50 15.74
CA SER A 216 -14.95 7.47 16.60
C SER A 216 -15.58 8.63 15.80
N PRO A 217 -16.67 9.25 16.23
CA PRO A 217 -17.12 10.51 15.65
C PRO A 217 -16.17 11.69 15.90
N GLN A 218 -15.29 11.58 16.90
CA GLN A 218 -14.26 12.58 17.18
C GLN A 218 -13.07 12.41 16.22
N LYS A 219 -12.72 13.46 15.50
CA LYS A 219 -11.55 13.48 14.62
C LYS A 219 -10.28 13.67 15.45
N THR A 220 -9.56 12.59 15.70
CA THR A 220 -8.27 12.56 16.38
C THR A 220 -7.49 11.33 15.92
N ASP A 221 -6.17 11.43 15.91
CA ASP A 221 -5.25 10.32 15.63
C ASP A 221 -4.78 9.61 16.92
N ASP A 222 -5.10 10.19 18.08
CA ASP A 222 -4.79 9.63 19.39
C ASP A 222 -6.04 9.04 20.03
N PRO A 223 -6.13 7.70 20.15
CA PRO A 223 -7.29 7.03 20.76
C PRO A 223 -7.47 7.38 22.23
N SER A 224 -6.41 7.78 22.94
CA SER A 224 -6.50 8.17 24.36
C SER A 224 -7.19 9.53 24.56
N SER A 225 -7.25 10.35 23.52
CA SER A 225 -7.88 11.68 23.53
C SER A 225 -9.39 11.64 23.22
N ILE A 226 -9.95 10.45 22.91
CA ILE A 226 -11.38 10.33 22.61
C ILE A 226 -12.20 10.54 23.89
N LEU A 227 -13.07 11.56 23.86
CA LEU A 227 -13.98 11.85 24.97
C LEU A 227 -14.97 10.68 25.20
N PRO A 228 -15.40 10.43 26.45
CA PRO A 228 -16.27 9.29 26.79
C PRO A 228 -17.54 9.21 25.91
N GLU A 229 -18.18 10.34 25.62
CA GLU A 229 -19.40 10.41 24.81
C GLU A 229 -19.16 10.17 23.30
N ASN A 230 -17.89 10.11 22.87
CA ASN A 230 -17.47 9.84 21.49
C ASN A 230 -16.85 8.44 21.34
N GLN A 231 -16.74 7.69 22.43
CA GLN A 231 -16.16 6.35 22.38
C GLN A 231 -17.07 5.37 21.64
N VAL A 232 -16.47 4.59 20.75
CA VAL A 232 -17.10 3.43 20.13
C VAL A 232 -17.12 2.30 21.17
N ILE A 233 -18.28 1.69 21.39
CA ILE A 233 -18.50 0.72 22.45
C ILE A 233 -18.63 -0.68 21.87
N LEU A 234 -17.86 -1.63 22.40
CA LEU A 234 -17.99 -3.04 22.05
C LEU A 234 -19.30 -3.60 22.59
N VAL A 235 -20.09 -4.20 21.70
CA VAL A 235 -21.35 -4.89 22.07
C VAL A 235 -21.11 -6.38 22.27
N SER A 236 -20.41 -7.00 21.33
CA SER A 236 -20.04 -8.42 21.40
C SER A 236 -18.84 -8.72 20.53
N LYS A 237 -18.16 -9.81 20.81
CA LYS A 237 -17.03 -10.30 19.99
C LYS A 237 -17.13 -11.79 19.74
N GLY A 238 -16.53 -12.23 18.65
CA GLY A 238 -16.32 -13.64 18.32
C GLY A 238 -15.32 -14.30 19.27
N LYS A 239 -15.36 -15.63 19.29
CA LYS A 239 -14.34 -16.43 19.97
C LYS A 239 -12.97 -16.11 19.37
N ASP A 240 -11.97 -15.99 20.20
CA ASP A 240 -10.56 -15.71 19.84
C ASP A 240 -10.32 -14.34 19.14
N THR A 241 -11.35 -13.49 19.05
CA THR A 241 -11.18 -12.11 18.54
C THR A 241 -10.51 -11.24 19.59
N VAL A 242 -9.44 -10.58 19.17
CA VAL A 242 -8.71 -9.57 19.95
C VAL A 242 -9.37 -8.21 19.76
N ILE A 243 -9.49 -7.46 20.85
CA ILE A 243 -10.09 -6.12 20.87
C ILE A 243 -9.02 -5.11 21.26
N ASN A 244 -8.89 -4.06 20.43
CA ASN A 244 -7.97 -2.94 20.65
C ASN A 244 -8.66 -1.60 20.34
N SER A 245 -7.96 -0.52 20.60
CA SER A 245 -8.15 0.79 19.95
C SER A 245 -7.10 0.96 18.86
N PHE A 246 -7.36 1.85 17.92
CA PHE A 246 -6.39 2.25 16.88
C PHE A 246 -6.27 3.76 16.79
N GLY A 247 -5.16 4.23 16.21
CA GLY A 247 -4.83 5.65 15.99
C GLY A 247 -3.98 5.83 14.74
N ASN A 248 -3.42 7.04 14.56
CA ASN A 248 -2.55 7.50 13.47
C ASN A 248 -3.24 7.83 12.12
N GLU A 249 -4.39 7.27 11.83
CA GLU A 249 -5.21 7.58 10.64
C GLU A 249 -6.68 7.65 11.07
N GLY A 250 -7.00 8.59 11.96
CA GLY A 250 -8.21 8.58 12.76
C GLY A 250 -8.09 7.59 13.93
N SER A 251 -9.10 7.51 14.79
CA SER A 251 -9.09 6.63 15.95
C SER A 251 -10.46 6.02 16.22
N GLY A 252 -10.50 4.90 16.95
CA GLY A 252 -11.74 4.21 17.28
C GLY A 252 -11.52 2.81 17.85
N GLY A 253 -12.56 1.98 17.73
CA GLY A 253 -12.53 0.58 18.15
C GLY A 253 -12.01 -0.33 17.04
N GLN A 254 -11.10 -1.24 17.38
CA GLN A 254 -10.57 -2.24 16.46
C GLN A 254 -10.79 -3.64 17.02
N SER A 255 -11.09 -4.55 16.13
CA SER A 255 -11.18 -5.98 16.42
C SER A 255 -10.49 -6.78 15.32
N TYR A 256 -9.74 -7.82 15.69
CA TYR A 256 -9.18 -8.73 14.71
C TYR A 256 -9.13 -10.17 15.20
N LEU A 257 -9.27 -11.07 14.24
CA LEU A 257 -9.05 -12.50 14.42
C LEU A 257 -7.74 -12.87 13.70
N VAL A 258 -6.77 -13.46 14.41
CA VAL A 258 -5.63 -14.12 13.76
C VAL A 258 -6.17 -15.35 13.04
N TYR A 259 -6.11 -15.31 11.72
CA TYR A 259 -6.67 -16.33 10.87
C TYR A 259 -5.74 -16.65 9.69
N PRO A 260 -5.26 -17.89 9.54
CA PRO A 260 -4.32 -18.28 8.49
C PRO A 260 -5.04 -18.47 7.13
N TRP A 261 -5.62 -17.39 6.60
CA TRP A 261 -6.22 -17.41 5.29
C TRP A 261 -5.16 -17.66 4.20
N VAL A 262 -5.56 -18.31 3.12
CA VAL A 262 -4.67 -18.79 2.05
C VAL A 262 -4.92 -18.04 0.75
N ALA A 263 -3.85 -17.57 0.10
CA ALA A 263 -3.94 -16.96 -1.22
C ALA A 263 -4.48 -17.96 -2.26
N GLY A 264 -5.34 -17.46 -3.15
CA GLY A 264 -6.07 -18.26 -4.15
C GLY A 264 -7.44 -18.75 -3.67
N VAL A 265 -7.79 -18.55 -2.40
CA VAL A 265 -9.12 -18.88 -1.84
C VAL A 265 -9.96 -17.60 -1.75
N GLY A 266 -11.23 -17.70 -2.12
CA GLY A 266 -12.21 -16.61 -1.96
C GLY A 266 -12.91 -16.71 -0.61
N TYR A 267 -12.82 -15.65 0.18
CA TYR A 267 -13.45 -15.52 1.51
C TYR A 267 -14.64 -14.60 1.47
N GLN A 268 -15.63 -14.84 2.34
CA GLN A 268 -16.83 -14.03 2.40
C GLN A 268 -16.83 -13.12 3.62
N PHE A 269 -17.16 -11.87 3.37
CA PHE A 269 -17.28 -10.81 4.35
C PHE A 269 -18.72 -10.31 4.34
N ARG A 270 -19.35 -10.26 5.51
CA ARG A 270 -20.69 -9.69 5.70
C ARG A 270 -20.63 -8.62 6.78
N LEU A 271 -21.14 -7.46 6.47
CA LEU A 271 -21.31 -6.36 7.41
C LEU A 271 -22.79 -6.04 7.55
N ASP A 272 -23.26 -5.99 8.77
CA ASP A 272 -24.61 -5.54 9.13
C ASP A 272 -24.50 -4.17 9.82
N GLY A 273 -25.39 -3.22 9.46
CA GLY A 273 -25.40 -1.90 10.06
C GLY A 273 -26.82 -1.33 10.15
N TYR A 274 -27.20 -0.83 11.34
CA TYR A 274 -28.52 -0.27 11.56
C TYR A 274 -28.52 0.76 12.70
N PRO A 275 -29.40 1.78 12.66
CA PRO A 275 -29.60 2.72 13.77
C PRO A 275 -30.37 2.05 14.89
N GLY A 276 -29.87 2.18 16.12
CA GLY A 276 -30.57 1.77 17.35
C GLY A 276 -31.52 2.85 17.88
N GLN A 277 -32.32 2.50 18.87
CA GLN A 277 -33.23 3.45 19.54
C GLN A 277 -32.52 4.24 20.64
N ASP A 278 -31.28 3.87 20.98
CA ASP A 278 -30.45 4.45 22.04
C ASP A 278 -29.52 5.57 21.58
N GLY A 279 -29.70 6.08 20.35
CA GLY A 279 -28.86 7.15 19.78
C GLY A 279 -27.55 6.65 19.17
N TYR A 280 -27.36 5.36 19.06
CA TYR A 280 -26.20 4.72 18.44
C TYR A 280 -26.56 4.06 17.12
N SER A 281 -25.58 3.89 16.23
CA SER A 281 -25.67 2.89 15.16
C SER A 281 -24.82 1.67 15.52
N TYR A 282 -25.33 0.50 15.18
CA TYR A 282 -24.71 -0.79 15.43
C TYR A 282 -24.09 -1.32 14.13
N PHE A 283 -22.85 -1.76 14.21
CA PHE A 283 -22.12 -2.33 13.09
C PHE A 283 -21.54 -3.69 13.49
N THR A 284 -21.93 -4.75 12.78
CA THR A 284 -21.54 -6.13 13.11
C THR A 284 -20.88 -6.81 11.92
N ALA A 285 -19.66 -7.28 12.11
CA ALA A 285 -18.85 -7.92 11.09
C ALA A 285 -18.83 -9.44 11.26
N TYR A 286 -19.07 -10.14 10.16
CA TYR A 286 -19.04 -11.60 10.07
C TYR A 286 -18.13 -12.04 8.92
N PHE A 287 -17.35 -13.08 9.19
CA PHE A 287 -16.42 -13.69 8.24
C PHE A 287 -16.80 -15.15 7.99
N ARG A 288 -16.63 -15.61 6.74
CA ARG A 288 -16.82 -17.02 6.39
C ARG A 288 -15.66 -17.53 5.52
N ASP A 289 -15.08 -18.64 5.93
CA ASP A 289 -14.19 -19.46 5.13
C ASP A 289 -15.01 -20.59 4.49
N PRO A 290 -15.27 -20.55 3.17
CA PRO A 290 -16.11 -21.56 2.52
C PRO A 290 -15.46 -22.94 2.47
N MET A 291 -14.15 -23.05 2.69
CA MET A 291 -13.44 -24.33 2.76
C MET A 291 -13.62 -25.05 4.09
N LYS A 292 -14.05 -24.30 5.15
CA LYS A 292 -14.19 -24.85 6.50
C LYS A 292 -15.63 -24.93 7.00
N SER A 293 -16.47 -23.97 6.61
CA SER A 293 -17.85 -23.88 7.15
C SER A 293 -18.80 -23.14 6.23
N GLU A 294 -20.05 -23.58 6.21
CA GLU A 294 -21.16 -22.82 5.63
C GLU A 294 -21.65 -21.69 6.55
N ARG A 295 -21.23 -21.67 7.81
CA ARG A 295 -21.68 -20.67 8.79
C ARG A 295 -20.70 -19.51 8.85
N TYR A 296 -21.24 -18.32 9.03
CA TYR A 296 -20.48 -17.13 9.35
C TYR A 296 -19.96 -17.15 10.79
N THR A 297 -18.73 -16.71 10.97
CA THR A 297 -18.11 -16.48 12.28
C THR A 297 -18.24 -14.99 12.61
N LEU A 298 -18.75 -14.66 13.79
CA LEU A 298 -18.76 -13.30 14.32
C LEU A 298 -17.32 -12.83 14.54
N ILE A 299 -16.98 -11.66 14.03
CA ILE A 299 -15.73 -10.95 14.39
C ILE A 299 -16.02 -10.03 15.57
N ALA A 300 -16.80 -8.99 15.39
CA ALA A 300 -17.26 -8.14 16.48
C ALA A 300 -18.52 -7.37 16.09
N SER A 301 -19.22 -6.89 17.11
CA SER A 301 -20.27 -5.91 17.01
C SER A 301 -19.87 -4.68 17.81
N TRP A 302 -19.89 -3.52 17.18
CA TRP A 302 -19.59 -2.23 17.77
C TRP A 302 -20.79 -1.31 17.66
N LYS A 303 -21.03 -0.46 18.67
CA LYS A 303 -21.97 0.64 18.56
C LYS A 303 -21.23 1.99 18.58
N ARG A 304 -21.59 2.84 17.63
CA ARG A 304 -21.01 4.16 17.40
C ARG A 304 -21.98 5.25 17.85
N PRO A 305 -21.57 6.14 18.77
CA PRO A 305 -22.42 7.22 19.24
C PRO A 305 -22.61 8.31 18.17
N LYS A 306 -23.58 9.20 18.40
CA LYS A 306 -23.86 10.36 17.52
C LYS A 306 -24.05 9.97 16.06
N THR A 307 -24.61 8.78 15.83
CA THR A 307 -24.80 8.19 14.52
C THR A 307 -26.15 7.51 14.47
N GLN A 308 -26.97 7.88 13.49
CA GLN A 308 -28.29 7.29 13.23
C GLN A 308 -28.38 6.90 11.77
N SER A 309 -27.62 5.87 11.39
CA SER A 309 -27.43 5.50 9.98
C SER A 309 -27.43 3.98 9.79
N TYR A 310 -27.90 3.57 8.63
CA TYR A 310 -27.61 2.29 8.02
C TYR A 310 -26.22 2.33 7.36
N LEU A 311 -25.86 1.29 6.58
CA LEU A 311 -24.61 1.25 5.84
C LEU A 311 -24.66 2.27 4.68
N THR A 312 -23.69 3.16 4.64
CA THR A 312 -23.50 4.20 3.62
C THR A 312 -22.06 4.23 3.15
N GLY A 313 -21.81 4.79 1.96
CA GLY A 313 -20.47 4.96 1.43
C GLY A 313 -19.74 3.62 1.19
N LEU A 314 -20.44 2.61 0.68
CA LEU A 314 -19.89 1.26 0.50
C LEU A 314 -18.77 1.22 -0.56
N TYR A 315 -17.60 0.72 -0.16
CA TYR A 315 -16.43 0.60 -1.04
C TYR A 315 -15.53 -0.56 -0.64
N SER A 316 -14.56 -0.85 -1.48
CA SER A 316 -13.44 -1.76 -1.17
C SER A 316 -12.13 -1.08 -1.52
N PHE A 317 -11.04 -1.50 -0.91
CA PHE A 317 -9.71 -1.07 -1.32
C PHE A 317 -8.67 -2.19 -1.29
N LEU A 318 -7.57 -1.92 -1.99
CA LEU A 318 -6.32 -2.64 -1.85
C LEU A 318 -5.23 -1.63 -1.50
N GLU A 319 -4.55 -1.86 -0.38
CA GLU A 319 -3.41 -1.04 0.02
C GLU A 319 -2.25 -1.88 0.56
N ASN A 320 -1.10 -1.25 0.60
CA ASN A 320 0.05 -1.67 1.36
C ASN A 320 0.19 -0.77 2.60
N PHE A 321 0.25 -1.35 3.79
CA PHE A 321 0.50 -0.60 5.02
C PHE A 321 1.96 -0.64 5.51
N ASP A 322 2.85 -1.39 4.81
CA ASP A 322 4.26 -1.51 5.16
C ASP A 322 5.15 -0.75 4.16
N PRO A 323 5.76 0.38 4.54
CA PRO A 323 6.59 1.19 3.64
C PRO A 323 7.84 0.45 3.12
N GLU A 324 8.28 -0.62 3.78
CA GLU A 324 9.46 -1.38 3.36
C GLU A 324 9.16 -2.36 2.20
N THR A 325 7.88 -2.60 1.91
CA THR A 325 7.45 -3.57 0.90
C THR A 325 6.70 -2.93 -0.29
N GLY A 326 6.78 -1.60 -0.45
CA GLY A 326 6.12 -0.89 -1.56
C GLY A 326 6.66 -1.21 -2.96
N ASN A 327 7.79 -1.89 -3.04
CA ASN A 327 8.36 -2.42 -4.29
C ASN A 327 7.80 -3.80 -4.69
N ILE A 328 6.87 -4.36 -3.93
CA ILE A 328 6.25 -5.65 -4.21
C ILE A 328 4.81 -5.44 -4.66
N SER A 329 4.45 -5.92 -5.85
CA SER A 329 3.09 -5.81 -6.39
C SER A 329 2.07 -6.59 -5.59
N ARG A 330 0.86 -6.03 -5.49
CA ARG A 330 -0.31 -6.61 -4.84
C ARG A 330 -1.49 -6.64 -5.78
N LYS A 331 -2.32 -7.66 -5.63
CA LYS A 331 -3.59 -7.78 -6.38
C LYS A 331 -4.65 -8.44 -5.50
N ALA A 332 -5.88 -7.97 -5.62
CA ALA A 332 -7.03 -8.63 -5.01
C ALA A 332 -8.22 -8.61 -5.97
N TYR A 333 -9.07 -9.63 -5.87
CA TYR A 333 -10.35 -9.72 -6.55
C TYR A 333 -11.50 -9.51 -5.58
N PHE A 334 -12.56 -8.87 -6.08
CA PHE A 334 -13.78 -8.54 -5.35
C PHE A 334 -14.97 -8.99 -6.18
N ASN A 335 -15.75 -9.94 -5.65
CA ASN A 335 -16.84 -10.55 -6.40
C ASN A 335 -18.10 -10.76 -5.55
N ASN A 336 -19.20 -11.13 -6.21
CA ASN A 336 -20.45 -11.48 -5.54
C ASN A 336 -20.91 -10.45 -4.49
N GLN A 337 -20.86 -9.16 -4.85
CA GLN A 337 -21.41 -8.12 -3.99
C GLN A 337 -22.93 -8.27 -3.90
N GLU A 338 -23.44 -8.32 -2.68
CA GLU A 338 -24.89 -8.36 -2.39
C GLU A 338 -25.22 -7.31 -1.34
N ALA A 339 -26.27 -6.54 -1.61
CA ALA A 339 -26.79 -5.55 -0.69
C ALA A 339 -28.26 -5.86 -0.39
N PHE A 340 -28.66 -5.72 0.87
CA PHE A 340 -30.04 -5.89 1.29
C PHE A 340 -30.45 -4.70 2.17
N ASP A 341 -31.64 -4.19 1.92
CA ASP A 341 -32.22 -3.10 2.72
C ASP A 341 -32.75 -3.62 4.08
N ASN A 342 -33.27 -2.70 4.89
CA ASN A 342 -33.85 -2.98 6.19
C ASN A 342 -35.16 -3.80 6.14
N ARG A 343 -35.72 -4.03 4.96
CA ARG A 343 -36.86 -4.92 4.68
C ARG A 343 -36.43 -6.25 4.10
N ARG A 344 -35.11 -6.51 4.07
CA ARG A 344 -34.48 -7.71 3.47
C ARG A 344 -34.66 -7.79 1.93
N LYS A 345 -35.07 -6.70 1.28
CA LYS A 345 -35.13 -6.63 -0.18
C LYS A 345 -33.71 -6.50 -0.73
N ARG A 346 -33.40 -7.29 -1.75
CA ARG A 346 -32.11 -7.20 -2.46
C ARG A 346 -32.05 -5.88 -3.24
N VAL A 347 -30.94 -5.17 -3.11
CA VAL A 347 -30.58 -3.96 -3.83
C VAL A 347 -29.41 -4.29 -4.74
N LYS A 348 -29.54 -4.07 -6.04
CA LYS A 348 -28.48 -4.43 -6.98
C LYS A 348 -27.28 -3.51 -6.84
N VAL A 349 -26.08 -4.08 -6.90
CA VAL A 349 -24.83 -3.37 -7.14
C VAL A 349 -24.63 -3.27 -8.65
N LEU A 350 -24.80 -2.09 -9.21
CA LEU A 350 -24.80 -1.87 -10.67
C LEU A 350 -23.39 -1.83 -11.24
N SER A 351 -22.48 -1.18 -10.52
CA SER A 351 -21.12 -0.92 -10.97
C SER A 351 -20.22 -0.55 -9.80
N ALA A 352 -18.93 -0.38 -10.07
CA ALA A 352 -17.99 0.22 -9.14
C ALA A 352 -17.20 1.33 -9.82
N SER A 353 -17.04 2.47 -9.14
CA SER A 353 -16.22 3.59 -9.61
C SER A 353 -14.83 3.49 -9.01
N PHE A 354 -13.79 3.62 -9.85
CA PHE A 354 -12.40 3.57 -9.43
C PHE A 354 -11.94 4.87 -8.79
N SER A 355 -11.22 4.78 -7.68
CA SER A 355 -10.50 5.91 -7.09
C SER A 355 -9.17 5.49 -6.49
N TYR A 356 -8.40 6.46 -6.02
CA TYR A 356 -7.08 6.26 -5.40
C TYR A 356 -6.79 7.39 -4.41
N ASP A 357 -5.78 7.18 -3.58
CA ASP A 357 -5.32 8.13 -2.57
C ASP A 357 -4.49 9.31 -3.14
N ASP A 358 -3.95 10.12 -2.25
CA ASP A 358 -3.11 11.27 -2.60
C ASP A 358 -1.74 10.86 -3.18
N THR A 359 -1.23 9.67 -2.88
CA THR A 359 0.02 9.16 -3.44
C THR A 359 -0.08 9.07 -4.97
N ALA A 360 -1.18 8.52 -5.47
CA ALA A 360 -1.47 8.49 -6.90
C ALA A 360 -1.95 9.87 -7.42
N ASN A 361 -2.82 10.57 -6.68
CA ASN A 361 -3.40 11.84 -7.09
C ASN A 361 -2.32 12.91 -7.35
N LYS A 362 -1.32 12.98 -6.50
CA LYS A 362 -0.15 13.88 -6.61
C LYS A 362 0.96 13.31 -7.50
N GLN A 363 0.71 12.19 -8.18
CA GLN A 363 1.66 11.54 -9.08
C GLN A 363 3.02 11.19 -8.43
N GLN A 364 3.01 10.91 -7.12
CA GLN A 364 4.20 10.43 -6.42
C GLN A 364 4.54 8.99 -6.85
N ARG A 365 3.51 8.18 -7.08
CA ARG A 365 3.58 6.81 -7.58
C ARG A 365 2.50 6.61 -8.65
N LEU A 366 2.83 5.86 -9.71
CA LEU A 366 1.94 5.61 -10.86
C LEU A 366 1.63 4.12 -11.06
N ASP A 367 2.10 3.26 -10.17
CA ASP A 367 1.96 1.80 -10.21
C ASP A 367 0.66 1.36 -9.53
N TYR A 368 -0.45 1.62 -10.20
CA TYR A 368 -1.79 1.24 -9.78
C TYR A 368 -2.68 0.88 -10.96
N ASP A 369 -3.65 -0.01 -10.71
CA ASP A 369 -4.60 -0.48 -11.71
C ASP A 369 -5.89 -0.97 -11.05
N GLY A 370 -6.95 -1.08 -11.85
CA GLY A 370 -8.23 -1.66 -11.48
C GLY A 370 -9.10 -1.91 -12.70
N GLY A 371 -10.04 -2.83 -12.57
CA GLY A 371 -10.90 -3.20 -13.68
C GLY A 371 -11.82 -4.36 -13.38
N VAL A 372 -12.29 -5.02 -14.43
CA VAL A 372 -13.10 -6.25 -14.38
C VAL A 372 -12.31 -7.39 -14.98
N ASP A 373 -12.27 -8.50 -14.26
CA ASP A 373 -11.83 -9.80 -14.73
C ASP A 373 -13.08 -10.66 -14.96
N ASN A 374 -13.21 -11.28 -16.14
CA ASN A 374 -14.43 -12.01 -16.52
C ASN A 374 -14.76 -13.21 -15.63
N LYS A 375 -13.76 -13.79 -14.94
CA LYS A 375 -13.94 -14.94 -14.06
C LYS A 375 -14.04 -14.56 -12.59
N ASN A 376 -13.30 -13.51 -12.19
CA ASN A 376 -13.07 -13.19 -10.79
C ASN A 376 -13.78 -11.91 -10.32
N GLY A 377 -14.47 -11.19 -11.20
CA GLY A 377 -15.18 -9.95 -10.90
C GLY A 377 -14.28 -8.73 -10.94
N TYR A 378 -14.46 -7.77 -10.07
CA TYR A 378 -13.60 -6.60 -9.99
C TYR A 378 -12.22 -6.97 -9.48
N TYR A 379 -11.18 -6.27 -9.97
CA TYR A 379 -9.84 -6.37 -9.38
C TYR A 379 -9.26 -4.99 -9.10
N LEU A 380 -8.37 -4.99 -8.12
CA LEU A 380 -7.46 -3.87 -7.82
C LEU A 380 -6.02 -4.41 -7.83
N ARG A 381 -5.09 -3.57 -8.28
CA ARG A 381 -3.65 -3.84 -8.27
C ARG A 381 -2.89 -2.58 -7.89
N ASN A 382 -1.86 -2.71 -7.06
CA ASN A 382 -0.99 -1.58 -6.69
C ASN A 382 0.43 -2.04 -6.36
N CYS A 383 1.33 -1.08 -6.22
CA CYS A 383 2.74 -1.24 -5.83
C CYS A 383 3.56 -2.08 -6.83
N GLY A 384 4.90 -2.15 -6.60
CA GLY A 384 5.79 -2.99 -7.40
C GLY A 384 6.32 -2.34 -8.67
N PHE A 385 6.08 -1.05 -8.85
CA PHE A 385 6.66 -0.25 -9.94
C PHE A 385 6.40 -0.79 -11.34
N PHE A 386 5.22 -1.33 -11.58
CA PHE A 386 4.80 -1.69 -12.94
C PHE A 386 4.38 -0.43 -13.72
N ASP A 387 4.45 -0.50 -15.02
CA ASP A 387 4.10 0.62 -15.87
C ASP A 387 2.65 1.03 -15.70
N LYS A 388 2.42 2.35 -15.75
CA LYS A 388 1.12 2.95 -15.58
C LYS A 388 0.10 2.38 -16.56
N THR A 389 -1.04 2.00 -16.04
CA THR A 389 -2.22 1.66 -16.81
C THR A 389 -2.99 2.94 -17.23
N GLN A 390 -4.00 2.79 -18.11
CA GLN A 390 -4.84 3.91 -18.52
C GLN A 390 -6.01 4.18 -17.57
N VAL A 391 -6.11 3.45 -16.47
CA VAL A 391 -7.19 3.60 -15.48
C VAL A 391 -7.09 4.96 -14.79
N LYS A 392 -8.19 5.69 -14.75
CA LYS A 392 -8.29 7.02 -14.15
C LYS A 392 -9.31 7.04 -13.02
N ARG A 393 -9.15 8.00 -12.10
CA ARG A 393 -10.18 8.28 -11.08
C ARG A 393 -11.52 8.55 -11.78
N GLY A 394 -12.58 7.92 -11.29
CA GLY A 394 -13.93 8.04 -11.85
C GLY A 394 -14.25 7.05 -12.98
N ASN A 395 -13.29 6.23 -13.46
CA ASN A 395 -13.64 5.14 -14.35
C ASN A 395 -14.65 4.21 -13.69
N VAL A 396 -15.70 3.87 -14.42
CA VAL A 396 -16.80 3.02 -13.96
C VAL A 396 -16.64 1.63 -14.57
N PHE A 397 -16.66 0.63 -13.73
CA PHE A 397 -16.59 -0.78 -14.10
C PHE A 397 -17.95 -1.44 -13.88
N SER A 398 -18.48 -2.10 -14.90
CA SER A 398 -19.71 -2.90 -14.82
C SER A 398 -19.37 -4.36 -15.09
N LYS A 399 -19.98 -5.26 -14.34
CA LYS A 399 -19.96 -6.69 -14.63
C LYS A 399 -21.10 -6.99 -15.61
N ASN A 400 -20.80 -7.70 -16.66
CA ASN A 400 -21.81 -8.20 -17.62
C ASN A 400 -22.66 -9.28 -16.97
#